data_59b23ec69b8b08cb9ae3ce3a128900a2
#
_entry.id   59b23ec69b8b08cb9ae3ce3a128900a2
#
_cell.length_a   1.000
_cell.length_b   1.000
_cell.length_c   1.000
_cell.angle_alpha   90.00
_cell.angle_beta   90.00
_cell.angle_gamma   90.00
#
_symmetry.space_group_name_H-M   'P 1'
#
loop_
_entity.id
_entity.type
_entity.pdbx_description
1 polymer ?
#
loop_
_entity_poly.entity_id
_entity_poly.type
_entity_poly.pdbx_seq_one_letter_code
_entity_poly.pdbx_strand_id
1 'polypeptide(L)'
;MYKSLKEVFGKKKSYEEIFAPVSGKCVPMGQVNDPTFSQEILGKGVAIIPSEGKVSAPGDGEILMVFETRHAVSIRLTGGAELIIHIGLDTVNLHGEYFTSHVKAGGKEKKGDLLIEFDMDKI
;
A
#
# COMPACT_ATOMS: atom_id res chain seq x y z
N MET A 1 1.88 1.46 10.67
CA MET A 1 1.59 2.86 10.95
C MET A 1 0.27 3.26 10.35
N TYR A 2 -0.40 4.16 10.97
CA TYR A 2 -1.68 4.59 10.53
C TYR A 2 -1.65 6.03 10.00
N LYS A 3 -2.53 6.34 9.08
CA LYS A 3 -2.73 7.69 8.62
C LYS A 3 -4.21 7.99 8.49
N SER A 4 -4.62 9.11 9.06
CA SER A 4 -5.98 9.60 8.93
C SER A 4 -5.98 10.81 8.03
N LEU A 5 -6.83 10.79 7.01
CA LEU A 5 -7.11 11.95 6.17
C LEU A 5 -8.40 12.58 6.66
N LYS A 6 -8.27 13.79 7.14
CA LYS A 6 -9.38 14.50 7.74
C LYS A 6 -9.75 15.70 6.91
N GLU A 7 -10.97 15.75 6.49
CA GLU A 7 -11.49 16.94 5.86
C GLU A 7 -11.94 17.92 6.90
N VAL A 8 -11.48 19.14 6.77
CA VAL A 8 -11.67 20.17 7.80
C VAL A 8 -12.58 21.29 7.31
N PHE A 9 -13.27 21.07 6.22
CA PHE A 9 -14.11 22.11 5.63
C PHE A 9 -15.54 21.99 6.08
N GLY A 10 -16.16 23.10 6.35
CA GLY A 10 -17.55 23.16 6.74
C GLY A 10 -17.79 22.61 8.13
N LYS A 11 -19.03 22.28 8.40
CA LYS A 11 -19.47 21.84 9.70
C LYS A 11 -19.25 20.36 9.93
N LYS A 12 -19.23 19.61 8.86
CA LYS A 12 -19.14 18.19 8.92
C LYS A 12 -17.74 17.80 8.47
N LYS A 13 -17.10 17.05 9.30
CA LYS A 13 -15.79 16.50 8.97
C LYS A 13 -15.98 15.07 8.52
N SER A 14 -15.41 14.75 7.40
CA SER A 14 -15.29 13.36 7.00
C SER A 14 -13.82 13.03 6.90
N TYR A 15 -13.48 11.83 7.30
CA TYR A 15 -12.13 11.33 7.21
C TYR A 15 -12.16 9.84 7.03
N GLU A 16 -11.07 9.33 6.50
CA GLU A 16 -10.89 7.91 6.31
C GLU A 16 -9.58 7.51 6.98
N GLU A 17 -9.63 6.47 7.79
CA GLU A 17 -8.44 5.96 8.45
C GLU A 17 -7.77 4.95 7.54
N ILE A 18 -6.45 5.12 7.39
CA ILE A 18 -5.63 4.23 6.61
C ILE A 18 -4.57 3.67 7.55
N PHE A 19 -4.67 2.38 7.81
CA PHE A 19 -3.73 1.70 8.69
C PHE A 19 -2.50 1.27 7.91
N ALA A 20 -1.38 1.12 8.61
CA ALA A 20 -0.16 0.69 7.97
C ALA A 20 -0.34 -0.69 7.34
N PRO A 21 -0.06 -0.83 6.04
CA PRO A 21 -0.17 -2.13 5.39
C PRO A 21 1.00 -3.06 5.71
N VAL A 22 2.07 -2.53 6.32
CA VAL A 22 3.24 -3.32 6.67
C VAL A 22 3.84 -2.77 7.95
N SER A 23 4.37 -3.63 8.78
CA SER A 23 5.10 -3.21 9.98
C SER A 23 6.45 -2.64 9.58
N GLY A 24 6.83 -1.53 10.20
CA GLY A 24 8.12 -0.92 9.90
C GLY A 24 8.18 0.55 10.29
N LYS A 25 9.20 1.22 9.78
CA LYS A 25 9.45 2.62 10.05
C LYS A 25 8.84 3.48 8.94
N CYS A 26 7.95 4.38 9.31
CA CYS A 26 7.35 5.32 8.38
C CYS A 26 8.30 6.49 8.10
N VAL A 27 8.46 6.80 6.83
CA VAL A 27 9.30 7.92 6.40
C VAL A 27 8.55 8.76 5.37
N PRO A 28 8.88 10.06 5.23
CA PRO A 28 8.29 10.89 4.19
C PRO A 28 8.62 10.37 2.80
N MET A 29 7.67 10.52 1.88
CA MET A 29 7.86 10.07 0.49
C MET A 29 9.07 10.71 -0.15
N GLY A 30 9.38 11.96 0.19
CA GLY A 30 10.54 12.67 -0.35
C GLY A 30 11.88 12.01 -0.07
N GLN A 31 11.94 11.12 0.91
CA GLN A 31 13.17 10.40 1.25
C GLN A 31 13.36 9.12 0.45
N VAL A 32 12.40 8.75 -0.38
CA VAL A 32 12.50 7.55 -1.20
C VAL A 32 13.51 7.79 -2.33
N ASN A 33 14.42 6.85 -2.52
CA ASN A 33 15.49 6.95 -3.50
C ASN A 33 15.02 6.55 -4.91
N ASP A 34 13.94 7.16 -5.34
CA ASP A 34 13.36 6.97 -6.67
C ASP A 34 12.50 8.19 -6.98
N PRO A 35 12.82 8.98 -8.02
CA PRO A 35 12.09 10.21 -8.34
C PRO A 35 10.60 9.99 -8.58
N THR A 36 10.21 8.84 -9.10
CA THR A 36 8.79 8.53 -9.34
C THR A 36 8.00 8.61 -8.04
N PHE A 37 8.59 8.17 -6.94
CA PHE A 37 7.95 8.20 -5.63
C PHE A 37 8.29 9.48 -4.87
N SER A 38 9.57 9.87 -4.83
CA SER A 38 9.99 11.02 -4.04
C SER A 38 9.37 12.33 -4.52
N GLN A 39 9.04 12.42 -5.80
CA GLN A 39 8.38 13.58 -6.40
C GLN A 39 6.86 13.42 -6.46
N GLU A 40 6.34 12.35 -5.87
CA GLU A 40 4.90 12.09 -5.79
C GLU A 40 4.21 12.06 -7.16
N ILE A 41 4.91 11.58 -8.19
CA ILE A 41 4.38 11.53 -9.55
C ILE A 41 3.15 10.61 -9.62
N LEU A 42 3.16 9.52 -8.87
CA LEU A 42 2.04 8.58 -8.83
C LEU A 42 0.96 8.97 -7.83
N GLY A 43 1.20 10.03 -7.07
CA GLY A 43 0.27 10.50 -6.05
C GLY A 43 0.97 10.74 -4.74
N LYS A 44 0.22 11.33 -3.83
CA LYS A 44 0.74 11.59 -2.48
C LYS A 44 0.71 10.32 -1.66
N GLY A 45 1.63 10.20 -0.75
CA GLY A 45 1.69 9.05 0.11
C GLY A 45 2.79 9.12 1.14
N VAL A 46 3.08 7.97 1.70
CA VAL A 46 4.16 7.79 2.65
C VAL A 46 4.90 6.51 2.29
N ALA A 47 6.12 6.41 2.76
CA ALA A 47 6.92 5.20 2.59
C ALA A 47 7.12 4.52 3.94
N ILE A 48 7.28 3.21 3.92
CA ILE A 48 7.57 2.43 5.11
C ILE A 48 8.78 1.57 4.82
N ILE A 49 9.75 1.63 5.71
CA ILE A 49 10.89 0.72 5.68
C ILE A 49 10.42 -0.53 6.43
N PRO A 50 10.17 -1.66 5.74
CA PRO A 50 9.52 -2.79 6.37
C PRO A 50 10.42 -3.52 7.35
N SER A 51 9.81 -4.06 8.40
CA SER A 51 10.49 -4.94 9.34
C SER A 51 10.09 -6.40 9.15
N GLU A 52 9.09 -6.66 8.31
CA GLU A 52 8.69 -8.01 7.94
C GLU A 52 8.10 -8.03 6.53
N GLY A 53 8.07 -9.19 5.92
CA GLY A 53 7.66 -9.36 4.53
C GLY A 53 6.18 -9.65 4.35
N LYS A 54 5.31 -8.91 5.01
CA LYS A 54 3.87 -9.11 4.92
C LYS A 54 3.15 -7.80 4.69
N VAL A 55 2.31 -7.76 3.67
CA VAL A 55 1.46 -6.62 3.38
C VAL A 55 0.03 -7.01 3.68
N SER A 56 -0.61 -6.22 4.54
CA SER A 56 -1.99 -6.45 4.98
C SER A 56 -2.90 -5.31 4.53
N ALA A 57 -4.19 -5.58 4.47
CA ALA A 57 -5.17 -4.58 4.05
C ALA A 57 -5.18 -3.40 5.03
N PRO A 58 -5.01 -2.16 4.52
CA PRO A 58 -4.97 -0.96 5.36
C PRO A 58 -6.34 -0.50 5.84
N GLY A 59 -7.38 -1.19 5.45
CA GLY A 59 -8.75 -0.96 5.82
C GLY A 59 -9.64 -1.94 5.09
N ASP A 60 -10.93 -1.96 5.44
CA ASP A 60 -11.90 -2.76 4.71
C ASP A 60 -12.03 -2.20 3.29
N GLY A 61 -12.07 -3.08 2.31
CA GLY A 61 -12.17 -2.61 0.94
C GLY A 61 -12.20 -3.71 -0.09
N GLU A 62 -12.07 -3.29 -1.33
CA GLU A 62 -12.09 -4.18 -2.48
C GLU A 62 -10.78 -4.07 -3.24
N ILE A 63 -10.21 -5.21 -3.59
CA ILE A 63 -9.01 -5.24 -4.43
C ILE A 63 -9.40 -4.85 -5.85
N LEU A 64 -8.82 -3.77 -6.33
CA LEU A 64 -9.05 -3.30 -7.69
C LEU A 64 -8.16 -4.04 -8.67
N MET A 65 -6.90 -4.24 -8.32
CA MET A 65 -5.93 -4.89 -9.18
C MET A 65 -4.78 -5.44 -8.36
N VAL A 66 -4.31 -6.62 -8.76
CA VAL A 66 -3.00 -7.12 -8.34
C VAL A 66 -2.13 -7.08 -9.58
N PHE A 67 -0.98 -6.43 -9.50
CA PHE A 67 -0.08 -6.36 -10.64
C PHE A 67 0.41 -7.76 -10.99
N GLU A 68 0.57 -8.02 -12.27
CA GLU A 68 0.97 -9.35 -12.74
C GLU A 68 2.26 -9.83 -12.07
N THR A 69 3.17 -8.92 -11.84
CA THR A 69 4.43 -9.20 -11.14
C THR A 69 4.31 -9.19 -9.62
N ARG A 70 3.12 -9.00 -9.09
CA ARG A 70 2.77 -9.11 -7.65
C ARG A 70 3.54 -8.19 -6.71
N HIS A 71 4.25 -7.21 -7.26
CA HIS A 71 4.99 -6.23 -6.46
C HIS A 71 4.14 -5.04 -6.03
N ALA A 72 2.91 -4.97 -6.51
CA ALA A 72 1.99 -3.90 -6.18
C ALA A 72 0.55 -4.39 -6.21
N VAL A 73 -0.26 -3.78 -5.37
CA VAL A 73 -1.69 -4.06 -5.29
C VAL A 73 -2.45 -2.75 -5.12
N SER A 74 -3.59 -2.65 -5.77
CA SER A 74 -4.47 -1.49 -5.65
C SER A 74 -5.74 -1.90 -4.92
N ILE A 75 -6.14 -1.10 -3.94
CA ILE A 75 -7.33 -1.35 -3.13
C ILE A 75 -8.16 -0.07 -3.03
N ARG A 76 -9.49 -0.23 -3.11
CA ARG A 76 -10.42 0.86 -2.79
C ARG A 76 -11.02 0.58 -1.43
N LEU A 77 -10.80 1.49 -0.50
CA LEU A 77 -11.37 1.38 0.83
C LEU A 77 -12.84 1.75 0.83
N THR A 78 -13.56 1.26 1.81
CA THR A 78 -15.01 1.48 1.94
C THR A 78 -15.38 2.96 1.93
N GLY A 79 -14.52 3.80 2.50
CA GLY A 79 -14.74 5.25 2.51
C GLY A 79 -14.45 5.94 1.19
N GLY A 80 -13.92 5.23 0.20
CA GLY A 80 -13.69 5.75 -1.14
C GLY A 80 -12.23 5.97 -1.51
N ALA A 81 -11.30 5.95 -0.57
CA ALA A 81 -9.89 6.13 -0.90
C ALA A 81 -9.37 4.97 -1.75
N GLU A 82 -8.66 5.32 -2.81
CA GLU A 82 -8.00 4.33 -3.66
C GLU A 82 -6.50 4.42 -3.43
N LEU A 83 -5.91 3.29 -3.09
CA LEU A 83 -4.51 3.22 -2.70
C LEU A 83 -3.77 2.26 -3.59
N ILE A 84 -2.51 2.59 -3.87
CA ILE A 84 -1.57 1.65 -4.46
C ILE A 84 -0.52 1.36 -3.40
N ILE A 85 -0.33 0.09 -3.10
CA ILE A 85 0.73 -0.37 -2.21
C ILE A 85 1.80 -0.98 -3.09
N HIS A 86 2.92 -0.32 -3.17
CA HIS A 86 4.04 -0.71 -4.04
C HIS A 86 5.18 -1.21 -3.17
N ILE A 87 5.68 -2.41 -3.46
CA ILE A 87 6.70 -3.07 -2.66
C ILE A 87 8.05 -2.97 -3.36
N GLY A 88 8.96 -2.28 -2.71
CA GLY A 88 10.33 -2.13 -3.19
C GLY A 88 10.49 -1.11 -4.31
N LEU A 89 11.71 -0.95 -4.77
CA LEU A 89 12.07 -0.08 -5.89
C LEU A 89 12.50 -0.97 -7.05
N ASP A 90 11.98 -0.67 -8.24
CA ASP A 90 12.26 -1.45 -9.46
C ASP A 90 11.94 -2.95 -9.34
N THR A 91 11.12 -3.32 -8.40
CA THR A 91 10.79 -4.73 -8.14
C THR A 91 9.92 -5.36 -9.23
N VAL A 92 9.36 -4.56 -10.12
CA VAL A 92 8.73 -5.05 -11.35
C VAL A 92 9.71 -5.94 -12.14
N ASN A 93 11.00 -5.66 -12.06
CA ASN A 93 12.04 -6.40 -12.78
C ASN A 93 12.29 -7.80 -12.22
N LEU A 94 11.69 -8.13 -11.09
CA LEU A 94 11.80 -9.48 -10.51
C LEU A 94 10.78 -10.44 -11.12
N HIS A 95 9.88 -9.95 -11.96
CA HIS A 95 8.89 -10.76 -12.68
C HIS A 95 8.04 -11.65 -11.78
N GLY A 96 7.77 -11.16 -10.56
CA GLY A 96 6.95 -11.88 -9.58
C GLY A 96 7.72 -12.81 -8.68
N GLU A 97 8.99 -12.99 -8.90
CA GLU A 97 9.83 -13.80 -8.03
C GLU A 97 9.93 -13.13 -6.66
N TYR A 98 9.84 -13.93 -5.59
CA TYR A 98 9.88 -13.48 -4.19
C TYR A 98 8.59 -12.81 -3.71
N PHE A 99 7.53 -12.84 -4.50
CA PHE A 99 6.23 -12.31 -4.11
C PHE A 99 5.18 -13.42 -4.18
N THR A 100 4.29 -13.45 -3.18
CA THR A 100 3.14 -14.35 -3.18
C THR A 100 1.90 -13.52 -2.93
N SER A 101 0.96 -13.51 -3.87
CA SER A 101 -0.32 -12.84 -3.68
C SER A 101 -1.34 -13.82 -3.11
N HIS A 102 -2.03 -13.36 -2.07
CA HIS A 102 -3.13 -14.10 -1.43
C HIS A 102 -4.50 -13.59 -1.87
N VAL A 103 -4.52 -12.58 -2.72
CA VAL A 103 -5.74 -11.93 -3.17
C VAL A 103 -5.74 -11.77 -4.68
N LYS A 104 -6.90 -11.43 -5.21
CA LYS A 104 -7.07 -11.14 -6.65
C LYS A 104 -8.07 -10.02 -6.84
N ALA A 105 -8.07 -9.43 -8.03
CA ALA A 105 -8.99 -8.37 -8.39
C ALA A 105 -10.43 -8.80 -8.11
N GLY A 106 -11.21 -7.88 -7.56
CA GLY A 106 -12.60 -8.12 -7.17
C GLY A 106 -12.77 -8.71 -5.77
N GLY A 107 -11.69 -9.14 -5.14
CA GLY A 107 -11.77 -9.70 -3.78
C GLY A 107 -12.10 -8.63 -2.76
N LYS A 108 -12.93 -8.96 -1.80
CA LYS A 108 -13.27 -8.08 -0.69
C LYS A 108 -12.46 -8.49 0.53
N GLU A 109 -11.79 -7.53 1.11
CA GLU A 109 -10.86 -7.77 2.22
C GLU A 109 -11.26 -6.94 3.41
N LYS A 110 -10.92 -7.44 4.58
CA LYS A 110 -11.09 -6.71 5.84
C LYS A 110 -9.75 -6.18 6.29
N LYS A 111 -9.77 -5.09 7.02
CA LYS A 111 -8.56 -4.53 7.62
C LYS A 111 -7.73 -5.63 8.28
N GLY A 112 -6.46 -5.68 7.93
CA GLY A 112 -5.52 -6.66 8.48
C GLY A 112 -5.43 -7.97 7.72
N ASP A 113 -6.30 -8.21 6.74
CA ASP A 113 -6.19 -9.41 5.91
C ASP A 113 -4.88 -9.41 5.13
N LEU A 114 -4.22 -10.54 5.07
CA LEU A 114 -2.96 -10.68 4.36
C LEU A 114 -3.18 -10.58 2.85
N LEU A 115 -2.48 -9.65 2.21
CA LEU A 115 -2.60 -9.42 0.77
C LEU A 115 -1.44 -10.04 0.00
N ILE A 116 -0.21 -9.69 0.36
CA ILE A 116 1.00 -10.13 -0.33
C ILE A 116 2.07 -10.46 0.70
N GLU A 117 2.78 -11.54 0.46
CA GLU A 117 4.01 -11.84 1.19
C GLU A 117 5.20 -11.65 0.26
N PHE A 118 6.31 -11.19 0.81
CA PHE A 118 7.52 -10.99 0.03
C PHE A 118 8.75 -11.36 0.85
N ASP A 119 9.80 -11.75 0.16
CA ASP A 119 11.07 -12.12 0.79
C ASP A 119 11.94 -10.87 0.90
N MET A 120 11.98 -10.27 2.10
CA MET A 120 12.74 -9.05 2.35
C MET A 120 14.21 -9.17 2.02
N ASP A 121 14.78 -10.34 2.20
CA ASP A 121 16.22 -10.52 2.00
C ASP A 121 16.58 -10.63 0.52
N LYS A 122 15.60 -10.89 -0.32
CA LYS A 122 15.82 -11.14 -1.75
C LYS A 122 15.44 -9.96 -2.65
N ILE A 123 14.68 -9.02 -2.13
CA ILE A 123 14.24 -7.89 -2.96
C ILE A 123 15.00 -6.60 -2.70
#